data_8cad127d187591086f961daa01d5fef8
#
_entry.id   8cad127d187591086f961daa01d5fef8
#
_cell.length_a   1.000
_cell.length_b   1.000
_cell.length_c   1.000
_cell.angle_alpha   90.00
_cell.angle_beta   90.00
_cell.angle_gamma   90.00
#
_symmetry.space_group_name_H-M   'P 1'
#
loop_
_entity.id
_entity.type
_entity.pdbx_description
1 polymer ?
#
loop_
_entity_poly.entity_id
_entity_poly.type
_entity_poly.pdbx_seq_one_letter_code
_entity_poly.pdbx_strand_id
1 'polypeptide(L)'
;GNLWQQDWGNLWPILEPYKGAGSLDINSVLQKRHDAILADKLAAAGGAASLPPLKIAEITREADLESAKQMAKLSESFYTGLGMPKLPDSHWLNSQFIKPRDREVVCHASAWDLNLKGDVRIKMCITPTEDELTTLYHEYGHVYYFLAYNPLPILFQNGAHDGFHEAIGDTIVL
;
A
#
# COMPACT_ATOMS: atom_id res chain seq x y z
N GLY A 1 8.24 -21.10 -16.19
CA GLY A 1 7.96 -19.72 -16.49
C GLY A 1 7.08 -19.12 -15.39
N ASN A 2 7.28 -17.87 -15.10
CA ASN A 2 6.51 -17.16 -14.10
C ASN A 2 5.09 -16.89 -14.63
N LEU A 3 4.09 -17.61 -14.13
CA LEU A 3 2.69 -17.50 -14.58
C LEU A 3 2.08 -16.13 -14.24
N TRP A 4 2.63 -15.42 -13.26
CA TRP A 4 2.15 -14.11 -12.79
C TRP A 4 2.38 -12.96 -13.78
N GLN A 5 3.27 -13.14 -14.74
CA GLN A 5 3.60 -12.12 -15.75
C GLN A 5 3.03 -12.46 -17.14
N GLN A 6 2.02 -13.31 -17.21
CA GLN A 6 1.35 -13.57 -18.48
C GLN A 6 0.46 -12.41 -18.88
N ASP A 7 0.66 -11.90 -20.09
CA ASP A 7 -0.20 -10.88 -20.67
C ASP A 7 -1.48 -11.54 -21.24
N TRP A 8 -2.59 -11.31 -20.59
CA TRP A 8 -3.92 -11.77 -21.00
C TRP A 8 -4.66 -10.72 -21.84
N GLY A 9 -4.03 -9.60 -22.17
CA GLY A 9 -4.64 -8.47 -22.88
C GLY A 9 -5.33 -8.89 -24.19
N ASN A 10 -4.77 -9.85 -24.91
CA ASN A 10 -5.36 -10.38 -26.14
C ASN A 10 -6.66 -11.19 -25.92
N LEU A 11 -6.88 -11.72 -24.73
CA LEU A 11 -8.09 -12.45 -24.37
C LEU A 11 -9.14 -11.57 -23.70
N TRP A 12 -8.74 -10.40 -23.21
CA TRP A 12 -9.62 -9.48 -22.49
C TRP A 12 -10.91 -9.15 -23.26
N PRO A 13 -10.89 -8.82 -24.58
CA PRO A 13 -12.12 -8.54 -25.33
C PRO A 13 -13.10 -9.70 -25.39
N ILE A 14 -12.63 -10.94 -25.15
CA ILE A 14 -13.45 -12.17 -25.12
C ILE A 14 -13.99 -12.43 -23.71
N LEU A 15 -13.19 -12.07 -22.71
CA LEU A 15 -13.49 -12.34 -21.29
C LEU A 15 -14.24 -11.20 -20.61
N GLU A 16 -14.22 -9.99 -21.22
CA GLU A 16 -14.87 -8.81 -20.65
C GLU A 16 -16.39 -9.03 -20.46
N PRO A 17 -16.89 -9.08 -19.21
CA PRO A 17 -18.30 -9.41 -18.95
C PRO A 17 -19.25 -8.27 -19.34
N TYR A 18 -18.75 -7.04 -19.49
CA TYR A 18 -19.53 -5.84 -19.81
C TYR A 18 -18.89 -5.06 -20.93
N LYS A 19 -19.31 -5.28 -22.17
CA LYS A 19 -18.83 -4.51 -23.32
C LYS A 19 -19.14 -3.02 -23.13
N GLY A 20 -18.09 -2.22 -23.11
CA GLY A 20 -18.18 -0.77 -22.98
C GLY A 20 -18.11 -0.25 -21.54
N ALA A 21 -17.85 -1.09 -20.54
CA ALA A 21 -17.32 -0.63 -19.27
C ALA A 21 -15.91 -0.09 -19.59
N GLY A 22 -15.75 1.24 -19.58
CA GLY A 22 -14.46 1.86 -19.85
C GLY A 22 -13.41 1.33 -18.89
N SER A 23 -12.20 1.10 -19.36
CA SER A 23 -11.08 0.72 -18.53
C SER A 23 -10.84 1.80 -17.49
N LEU A 24 -10.95 1.47 -16.21
CA LEU A 24 -10.53 2.35 -15.13
C LEU A 24 -9.01 2.44 -15.15
N ASP A 25 -8.47 3.59 -15.51
CA ASP A 25 -7.04 3.85 -15.39
C ASP A 25 -6.70 4.21 -13.94
N ILE A 26 -6.34 3.18 -13.16
CA ILE A 26 -6.01 3.31 -11.72
C ILE A 26 -4.83 4.25 -11.54
N ASN A 27 -3.79 4.18 -12.40
CA ASN A 27 -2.62 5.05 -12.32
C ASN A 27 -3.04 6.52 -12.44
N SER A 28 -3.87 6.86 -13.43
CA SER A 28 -4.38 8.23 -13.57
C SER A 28 -5.21 8.69 -12.38
N VAL A 29 -6.01 7.81 -11.78
CA VAL A 29 -6.81 8.15 -10.58
C VAL A 29 -5.91 8.43 -9.39
N LEU A 30 -4.93 7.58 -9.13
CA LEU A 30 -3.99 7.73 -8.01
C LEU A 30 -3.13 8.98 -8.18
N GLN A 31 -2.62 9.22 -9.39
CA GLN A 31 -1.81 10.40 -9.68
C GLN A 31 -2.63 11.70 -9.50
N LYS A 32 -3.86 11.76 -10.01
CA LYS A 32 -4.74 12.92 -9.81
C LYS A 32 -5.03 13.21 -8.34
N ARG A 33 -5.19 12.17 -7.52
CA ARG A 33 -5.37 12.34 -6.07
C ARG A 33 -4.13 12.91 -5.42
N HIS A 34 -2.95 12.38 -5.75
CA HIS A 34 -1.67 12.91 -5.26
C HIS A 34 -1.49 14.38 -5.67
N ASP A 35 -1.73 14.71 -6.93
CA ASP A 35 -1.58 16.07 -7.45
C ASP A 35 -2.53 17.06 -6.76
N ALA A 36 -3.76 16.62 -6.44
CA ALA A 36 -4.71 17.43 -5.68
C ALA A 36 -4.20 17.70 -4.25
N ILE A 37 -3.70 16.68 -3.55
CA ILE A 37 -3.11 16.85 -2.21
C ILE A 37 -1.95 17.85 -2.26
N LEU A 38 -1.07 17.70 -3.24
CA LEU A 38 0.07 18.60 -3.41
C LEU A 38 -0.36 20.03 -3.71
N ALA A 39 -1.33 20.21 -4.61
CA ALA A 39 -1.86 21.52 -4.97
C ALA A 39 -2.50 22.22 -3.75
N ASP A 40 -3.30 21.51 -2.96
CA ASP A 40 -3.94 22.04 -1.75
C ASP A 40 -2.89 22.48 -0.71
N LYS A 41 -1.86 21.66 -0.47
CA LYS A 41 -0.78 22.01 0.46
C LYS A 41 0.05 23.20 -0.01
N LEU A 42 0.36 23.29 -1.30
CA LEU A 42 1.06 24.43 -1.86
C LEU A 42 0.22 25.71 -1.78
N ALA A 43 -1.08 25.63 -2.08
CA ALA A 43 -2.00 26.76 -1.97
C ALA A 43 -2.11 27.25 -0.52
N ALA A 44 -2.23 26.35 0.44
CA ALA A 44 -2.27 26.68 1.88
C ALA A 44 -0.99 27.38 2.37
N ALA A 45 0.16 27.09 1.72
CA ALA A 45 1.44 27.70 2.03
C ALA A 45 1.70 29.05 1.29
N GLY A 46 0.73 29.56 0.53
CA GLY A 46 0.84 30.83 -0.21
C GLY A 46 1.17 30.70 -1.70
N GLY A 47 1.14 29.47 -2.23
CA GLY A 47 1.37 29.17 -3.64
C GLY A 47 2.83 28.91 -4.00
N ALA A 48 3.06 27.98 -4.93
CA ALA A 48 4.40 27.50 -5.29
C ALA A 48 5.36 28.64 -5.75
N ALA A 49 4.83 29.65 -6.45
CA ALA A 49 5.63 30.76 -6.98
C ALA A 49 6.23 31.65 -5.88
N SER A 50 5.68 31.65 -4.66
CA SER A 50 6.14 32.45 -3.52
C SER A 50 7.09 31.71 -2.58
N LEU A 51 7.27 30.39 -2.77
CA LEU A 51 8.00 29.55 -1.84
C LEU A 51 9.44 29.25 -2.30
N PRO A 52 10.40 29.18 -1.37
CA PRO A 52 11.74 28.74 -1.71
C PRO A 52 11.74 27.23 -2.07
N PRO A 53 12.69 26.78 -2.93
CA PRO A 53 12.76 25.39 -3.40
C PRO A 53 12.77 24.34 -2.28
N LEU A 54 13.47 24.61 -1.18
CA LEU A 54 13.50 23.71 -0.01
C LEU A 54 12.11 23.52 0.60
N LYS A 55 11.33 24.60 0.70
CA LYS A 55 9.96 24.53 1.27
C LYS A 55 9.02 23.78 0.34
N ILE A 56 9.15 23.97 -0.96
CA ILE A 56 8.40 23.16 -1.95
C ILE A 56 8.74 21.68 -1.79
N ALA A 57 10.02 21.33 -1.65
CA ALA A 57 10.46 19.94 -1.47
C ALA A 57 9.94 19.32 -0.15
N GLU A 58 9.80 20.09 0.93
CA GLU A 58 9.17 19.63 2.18
C GLU A 58 7.67 19.35 1.97
N ILE A 59 6.95 20.30 1.36
CA ILE A 59 5.52 20.19 1.08
C ILE A 59 5.23 18.99 0.15
N THR A 60 6.07 18.80 -0.89
CA THR A 60 5.96 17.64 -1.77
C THR A 60 6.08 16.35 -0.98
N ARG A 61 7.07 16.25 -0.09
CA ARG A 61 7.24 15.07 0.76
C ARG A 61 6.05 14.82 1.70
N GLU A 62 5.45 15.87 2.24
CA GLU A 62 4.23 15.74 3.04
C GLU A 62 3.06 15.21 2.19
N ALA A 63 2.95 15.67 0.94
CA ALA A 63 1.95 15.18 0.00
C ALA A 63 2.20 13.71 -0.37
N ASP A 64 3.46 13.32 -0.63
CA ASP A 64 3.85 11.93 -0.89
C ASP A 64 3.44 11.02 0.27
N LEU A 65 3.75 11.42 1.51
CA LEU A 65 3.41 10.63 2.70
C LEU A 65 1.89 10.52 2.90
N GLU A 66 1.17 11.61 2.68
CA GLU A 66 -0.29 11.61 2.82
C GLU A 66 -0.94 10.73 1.75
N SER A 67 -0.52 10.85 0.49
CA SER A 67 -0.98 10.00 -0.61
C SER A 67 -0.71 8.52 -0.33
N ALA A 68 0.52 8.18 0.09
CA ALA A 68 0.89 6.82 0.46
C ALA A 68 0.02 6.27 1.60
N LYS A 69 -0.25 7.07 2.63
CA LYS A 69 -1.15 6.69 3.73
C LYS A 69 -2.61 6.54 3.30
N GLN A 70 -3.07 7.33 2.33
CA GLN A 70 -4.42 7.17 1.77
C GLN A 70 -4.54 5.85 0.98
N MET A 71 -3.52 5.47 0.20
CA MET A 71 -3.48 4.17 -0.46
C MET A 71 -3.47 3.02 0.57
N ALA A 72 -2.66 3.15 1.62
CA ALA A 72 -2.62 2.18 2.71
C ALA A 72 -3.96 2.04 3.46
N LYS A 73 -4.68 3.15 3.68
CA LYS A 73 -6.04 3.13 4.24
C LYS A 73 -7.07 2.50 3.31
N LEU A 74 -6.89 2.64 2.00
CA LEU A 74 -7.75 1.95 1.04
C LEU A 74 -7.59 0.44 1.17
N SER A 75 -6.35 -0.07 1.26
CA SER A 75 -6.08 -1.48 1.53
C SER A 75 -6.65 -1.92 2.89
N GLU A 76 -6.45 -1.16 3.98
CA GLU A 76 -7.07 -1.45 5.28
C GLU A 76 -8.60 -1.55 5.17
N SER A 77 -9.23 -0.63 4.41
CA SER A 77 -10.69 -0.60 4.28
C SER A 77 -11.25 -1.86 3.62
N PHE A 78 -10.50 -2.45 2.71
CA PHE A 78 -10.85 -3.73 2.09
C PHE A 78 -10.85 -4.85 3.15
N TYR A 79 -9.78 -5.01 3.92
CA TYR A 79 -9.69 -6.06 4.93
C TYR A 79 -10.70 -5.87 6.06
N THR A 80 -10.93 -4.64 6.50
CA THR A 80 -11.99 -4.36 7.49
C THR A 80 -13.38 -4.62 6.93
N GLY A 81 -13.60 -4.42 5.63
CA GLY A 81 -14.81 -4.81 4.91
C GLY A 81 -15.07 -6.33 4.91
N LEU A 82 -14.01 -7.13 5.00
CA LEU A 82 -14.08 -8.59 5.18
C LEU A 82 -14.31 -9.00 6.65
N GLY A 83 -14.43 -8.04 7.58
CA GLY A 83 -14.60 -8.30 9.01
C GLY A 83 -13.32 -8.41 9.81
N MET A 84 -12.17 -8.07 9.23
CA MET A 84 -10.89 -8.03 9.94
C MET A 84 -10.82 -6.78 10.86
N PRO A 85 -10.00 -6.81 11.93
CA PRO A 85 -9.86 -5.67 12.83
C PRO A 85 -9.17 -4.48 12.15
N LYS A 86 -9.39 -3.27 12.67
CA LYS A 86 -8.58 -2.11 12.28
C LYS A 86 -7.13 -2.30 12.68
N LEU A 87 -6.23 -1.76 11.88
CA LEU A 87 -4.81 -1.76 12.22
C LEU A 87 -4.54 -0.87 13.45
N PRO A 88 -3.61 -1.27 14.32
CA PRO A 88 -3.28 -0.51 15.52
C PRO A 88 -2.62 0.84 15.17
N ASP A 89 -2.74 1.83 16.06
CA ASP A 89 -2.11 3.14 15.86
C ASP A 89 -0.59 3.05 15.67
N SER A 90 0.06 2.06 16.32
CA SER A 90 1.49 1.79 16.16
C SER A 90 1.87 1.47 14.71
N HIS A 91 0.99 0.83 13.95
CA HIS A 91 1.19 0.59 12.51
C HIS A 91 1.35 1.90 11.75
N TRP A 92 0.44 2.86 11.97
CA TRP A 92 0.43 4.14 11.28
C TRP A 92 1.57 5.08 11.69
N LEU A 93 2.05 4.95 12.93
CA LEU A 93 3.14 5.75 13.47
C LEU A 93 4.52 5.21 13.07
N ASN A 94 4.68 3.88 13.03
CA ASN A 94 5.98 3.23 12.97
C ASN A 94 6.29 2.57 11.62
N SER A 95 5.32 2.41 10.71
CA SER A 95 5.57 1.90 9.36
C SER A 95 6.31 2.92 8.51
N GLN A 96 7.13 2.42 7.59
CA GLN A 96 7.77 3.23 6.57
C GLN A 96 6.93 3.19 5.29
N PHE A 97 6.26 4.29 4.96
CA PHE A 97 5.42 4.41 3.77
C PHE A 97 6.12 5.01 2.55
N ILE A 98 7.13 5.86 2.76
CA ILE A 98 7.88 6.52 1.69
C ILE A 98 9.39 6.41 1.93
N LYS A 99 10.20 6.56 0.88
CA LYS A 99 11.67 6.52 1.01
C LYS A 99 12.17 7.63 1.94
N PRO A 100 12.93 7.32 3.01
CA PRO A 100 13.56 8.34 3.84
C PRO A 100 14.65 9.11 3.06
N ARG A 101 14.96 10.35 3.45
CA ARG A 101 15.99 11.17 2.82
C ARG A 101 17.32 11.15 3.57
N ASP A 102 17.30 10.75 4.81
CA ASP A 102 18.43 10.79 5.75
C ASP A 102 19.29 9.52 5.72
N ARG A 103 18.86 8.51 4.98
CA ARG A 103 19.55 7.23 4.87
C ARG A 103 19.15 6.47 3.61
N GLU A 104 20.03 5.59 3.16
CA GLU A 104 19.69 4.60 2.12
C GLU A 104 18.86 3.47 2.70
N VAL A 105 17.85 3.06 1.92
CA VAL A 105 16.99 1.91 2.23
C VAL A 105 16.71 1.10 0.96
N VAL A 106 16.57 -0.19 1.14
CA VAL A 106 16.06 -1.08 0.09
C VAL A 106 14.53 -0.91 0.06
N CYS A 107 14.02 -0.41 -1.07
CA CYS A 107 12.58 -0.11 -1.25
C CYS A 107 11.72 -1.35 -1.53
N HIS A 108 12.27 -2.55 -1.54
CA HIS A 108 11.49 -3.78 -1.61
C HIS A 108 10.48 -3.80 -0.46
N ALA A 109 9.19 -3.99 -0.80
CA ALA A 109 8.10 -4.05 0.18
C ALA A 109 8.31 -5.22 1.14
N SER A 110 7.86 -5.05 2.37
CA SER A 110 7.89 -6.12 3.38
C SER A 110 6.98 -5.81 4.55
N ALA A 111 6.35 -6.85 5.09
CA ALA A 111 5.54 -6.81 6.30
C ALA A 111 6.29 -7.45 7.47
N TRP A 112 6.06 -6.95 8.68
CA TRP A 112 6.77 -7.34 9.88
C TRP A 112 5.81 -7.43 11.07
N ASP A 113 5.96 -8.49 11.86
CA ASP A 113 5.45 -8.57 13.23
C ASP A 113 6.64 -8.55 14.19
N LEU A 114 6.81 -7.46 14.92
CA LEU A 114 8.03 -7.25 15.72
C LEU A 114 7.99 -7.88 17.10
N ASN A 115 6.81 -8.20 17.61
CA ASN A 115 6.70 -8.64 19.00
C ASN A 115 5.71 -9.79 19.22
N LEU A 116 5.12 -10.33 18.18
CA LEU A 116 4.07 -11.37 18.22
C LEU A 116 2.88 -10.98 19.11
N LYS A 117 2.62 -9.68 19.26
CA LYS A 117 1.55 -9.10 20.10
C LYS A 117 0.87 -7.91 19.42
N GLY A 118 0.95 -7.84 18.10
CA GLY A 118 0.26 -6.83 17.29
C GLY A 118 1.07 -5.60 16.94
N ASP A 119 2.38 -5.53 17.21
CA ASP A 119 3.24 -4.49 16.63
C ASP A 119 3.58 -4.86 15.18
N VAL A 120 2.58 -4.74 14.32
CA VAL A 120 2.68 -5.06 12.90
C VAL A 120 3.02 -3.81 12.11
N ARG A 121 3.97 -3.92 11.19
CA ARG A 121 4.48 -2.80 10.39
C ARG A 121 4.70 -3.21 8.95
N ILE A 122 4.65 -2.22 8.03
CA ILE A 122 5.15 -2.37 6.67
C ILE A 122 6.35 -1.45 6.44
N LYS A 123 7.21 -1.87 5.53
CA LYS A 123 8.29 -1.06 4.98
C LYS A 123 8.13 -1.02 3.48
N MET A 124 7.80 0.14 2.93
CA MET A 124 7.63 0.40 1.51
C MET A 124 8.15 1.79 1.13
N CYS A 125 8.35 2.01 -0.17
CA CYS A 125 8.59 3.32 -0.77
C CYS A 125 7.47 3.62 -1.76
N ILE A 126 6.26 3.84 -1.25
CA ILE A 126 5.02 3.93 -2.02
C ILE A 126 5.03 5.16 -2.93
N THR A 127 4.71 4.93 -4.19
CA THR A 127 4.37 5.95 -5.19
C THR A 127 2.92 5.74 -5.66
N PRO A 128 2.24 6.77 -6.21
CA PRO A 128 0.83 6.66 -6.58
C PRO A 128 0.63 5.87 -7.88
N THR A 129 0.92 4.57 -7.87
CA THR A 129 0.80 3.65 -9.00
C THR A 129 -0.04 2.43 -8.63
N GLU A 130 -0.60 1.79 -9.65
CA GLU A 130 -1.36 0.54 -9.51
C GLU A 130 -0.49 -0.59 -8.94
N ASP A 131 0.77 -0.71 -9.42
CA ASP A 131 1.71 -1.72 -8.93
C ASP A 131 1.95 -1.60 -7.42
N GLU A 132 2.15 -0.37 -6.92
CA GLU A 132 2.33 -0.12 -5.49
C GLU A 132 1.05 -0.35 -4.68
N LEU A 133 -0.12 -0.07 -5.27
CA LEU A 133 -1.40 -0.38 -4.63
C LEU A 133 -1.60 -1.89 -4.52
N THR A 134 -1.34 -2.64 -5.59
CA THR A 134 -1.37 -4.11 -5.62
C THR A 134 -0.43 -4.69 -4.57
N THR A 135 0.81 -4.21 -4.52
CA THR A 135 1.80 -4.60 -3.51
C THR A 135 1.32 -4.31 -2.08
N LEU A 136 0.66 -3.16 -1.85
CA LEU A 136 0.06 -2.84 -0.55
C LEU A 136 -1.00 -3.86 -0.12
N TYR A 137 -1.86 -4.30 -1.04
CA TYR A 137 -2.84 -5.34 -0.75
C TYR A 137 -2.16 -6.65 -0.37
N HIS A 138 -1.09 -7.03 -1.08
CA HIS A 138 -0.27 -8.20 -0.76
C HIS A 138 0.37 -8.10 0.63
N GLU A 139 1.09 -7.01 0.92
CA GLU A 139 1.74 -6.80 2.22
C GLU A 139 0.74 -6.78 3.39
N TYR A 140 -0.44 -6.22 3.16
CA TYR A 140 -1.51 -6.26 4.16
C TYR A 140 -2.08 -7.67 4.35
N GLY A 141 -2.02 -8.53 3.35
CA GLY A 141 -2.29 -9.96 3.52
C GLY A 141 -1.40 -10.58 4.59
N HIS A 142 -0.09 -10.31 4.53
CA HIS A 142 0.85 -10.73 5.56
C HIS A 142 0.52 -10.12 6.93
N VAL A 143 0.26 -8.82 7.00
CA VAL A 143 -0.07 -8.10 8.24
C VAL A 143 -1.31 -8.70 8.91
N TYR A 144 -2.38 -8.92 8.16
CA TYR A 144 -3.61 -9.49 8.71
C TYR A 144 -3.46 -10.96 9.09
N TYR A 145 -2.60 -11.70 8.41
CA TYR A 145 -2.27 -13.07 8.82
C TYR A 145 -1.48 -13.08 10.15
N PHE A 146 -0.53 -12.17 10.35
CA PHE A 146 0.12 -11.96 11.65
C PHE A 146 -0.93 -11.72 12.76
N LEU A 147 -1.83 -10.77 12.54
CA LEU A 147 -2.89 -10.46 13.51
C LEU A 147 -3.82 -11.64 13.79
N ALA A 148 -4.07 -12.49 12.79
CA ALA A 148 -4.93 -13.66 12.93
C ALA A 148 -4.32 -14.73 13.83
N TYR A 149 -3.01 -14.96 13.79
CA TYR A 149 -2.38 -15.98 14.64
C TYR A 149 -1.76 -15.44 15.94
N ASN A 150 -1.61 -14.13 16.12
CA ASN A 150 -1.09 -13.55 17.35
C ASN A 150 -1.81 -13.96 18.65
N PRO A 151 -3.14 -14.19 18.67
CA PRO A 151 -3.84 -14.66 19.86
C PRO A 151 -3.59 -16.14 20.20
N LEU A 152 -2.96 -16.90 19.30
CA LEU A 152 -2.73 -18.33 19.48
C LEU A 152 -1.58 -18.59 20.49
N PRO A 153 -1.47 -19.80 21.06
CA PRO A 153 -0.29 -20.20 21.82
C PRO A 153 0.99 -20.05 21.02
N ILE A 154 2.10 -19.72 21.69
CA ILE A 154 3.38 -19.33 21.05
C ILE A 154 3.87 -20.29 19.96
N LEU A 155 3.62 -21.58 20.11
CA LEU A 155 4.00 -22.60 19.12
C LEU A 155 3.18 -22.53 17.81
N PHE A 156 2.07 -21.79 17.82
CA PHE A 156 1.19 -21.59 16.69
C PHE A 156 1.19 -20.14 16.17
N GLN A 157 2.03 -19.28 16.75
CA GLN A 157 2.21 -17.90 16.31
C GLN A 157 3.17 -17.82 15.11
N ASN A 158 2.83 -18.56 14.06
CA ASN A 158 3.56 -18.55 12.79
C ASN A 158 2.61 -18.92 11.65
N GLY A 159 2.95 -18.58 10.42
CA GLY A 159 2.25 -19.05 9.24
C GLY A 159 2.30 -20.59 9.13
N ALA A 160 1.27 -21.19 8.55
CA ALA A 160 1.21 -22.63 8.32
C ALA A 160 2.37 -23.13 7.44
N HIS A 161 2.80 -22.31 6.49
CA HIS A 161 3.94 -22.52 5.61
C HIS A 161 4.28 -21.19 4.92
N ASP A 162 5.55 -20.95 4.56
CA ASP A 162 5.98 -19.71 3.92
C ASP A 162 5.21 -19.43 2.63
N GLY A 163 5.03 -20.45 1.78
CA GLY A 163 4.23 -20.34 0.56
C GLY A 163 2.74 -20.07 0.83
N PHE A 164 2.23 -20.44 2.00
CA PHE A 164 0.86 -20.12 2.39
C PHE A 164 0.73 -18.66 2.85
N HIS A 165 1.77 -18.15 3.47
CA HIS A 165 1.85 -16.73 3.83
C HIS A 165 1.82 -15.83 2.61
N GLU A 166 2.60 -16.19 1.57
CA GLU A 166 2.59 -15.53 0.28
C GLU A 166 1.23 -15.67 -0.44
N ALA A 167 0.64 -16.88 -0.42
CA ALA A 167 -0.61 -17.16 -1.10
C ALA A 167 -1.79 -16.33 -0.57
N ILE A 168 -1.79 -15.94 0.70
CA ILE A 168 -2.84 -15.06 1.25
C ILE A 168 -2.75 -13.68 0.60
N GLY A 169 -1.55 -13.08 0.52
CA GLY A 169 -1.34 -11.81 -0.16
C GLY A 169 -1.74 -11.88 -1.63
N ASP A 170 -1.25 -12.90 -2.33
CA ASP A 170 -1.51 -13.10 -3.76
C ASP A 170 -2.98 -13.35 -4.08
N THR A 171 -3.72 -14.07 -3.22
CA THR A 171 -5.15 -14.33 -3.42
C THR A 171 -5.98 -13.03 -3.40
N ILE A 172 -5.55 -12.04 -2.62
CA ILE A 172 -6.27 -10.77 -2.52
C ILE A 172 -6.04 -9.89 -3.74
N VAL A 173 -4.91 -10.01 -4.42
CA VAL A 173 -4.58 -9.19 -5.60
C VAL A 173 -5.02 -9.82 -6.93
N LEU A 174 -5.59 -11.03 -6.91
CA LEU A 174 -6.22 -11.68 -8.06
C LEU A 174 -7.61 -11.10 -8.33
#